data_d992869a0d1ceb3420adc96b7b4b7702
#
_entry.id   d992869a0d1ceb3420adc96b7b4b7702
#
_cell.length_a   1.000
_cell.length_b   1.000
_cell.length_c   1.000
_cell.angle_alpha   90.00
_cell.angle_beta   90.00
_cell.angle_gamma   90.00
#
_symmetry.space_group_name_H-M   'P 1'
#
loop_
_entity.id
_entity.type
_entity.pdbx_description
1 polymer ?
#
loop_
_entity_poly.entity_id
_entity_poly.type
_entity_poly.pdbx_seq_one_letter_code
_entity_poly.pdbx_strand_id
1 'polypeptide(L)'
;MKIFTTQSTKLLDRLTIEYEPVSSIDLMERAAEALTSEICNTISPSQRIYIFAGPGNNGGDALATARLLIDRGYKPVVYLFNTMPNHRLSADCEQNRERLRRTGHNDFFEITNQFTPPVVNSGDCVIDGLFGAGLKEPLTGGFASLVRYINESGAFVISIDIPSGLFGEWNPEASEDRIVKARLTLSFQMPKLAFFFAENAKFTGETKILDIHLHPRAIAETETCYYLTTAEDIARNIRHSRPKFSNKRDYGHLLLAAGQYTMMGAAVLSAKAALHSGVGLVSVHSPRCANLILQTAVPEAIFSPDKGENHIEEIPVHPRYSAIAIGPGMGCNETSVSALMHLVKEIRQPLVLDADALNCIAHEQSLLRYLPSHTILTPHIHELECMFGPMTDDASRLKCITHVATKYDIIVVLKGANTAIALSDGTIHFNSTGNPGMATAGSGDVLTGIIGSLLAQGYPPEDAAIIGVYLHGVAGDIAARESGEEYITASDIINHLGLAFKQIKSYQV
;
A
#
# COMPACT_ATOMS: atom_id res chain seq x y z
N MET A 1 0.35 -10.62 3.60
CA MET A 1 0.51 -11.31 2.28
C MET A 1 1.86 -10.95 1.68
N LYS A 2 2.64 -11.92 1.13
CA LYS A 2 3.92 -11.64 0.47
C LYS A 2 3.73 -10.98 -0.90
N ILE A 3 4.60 -10.04 -1.26
CA ILE A 3 4.70 -9.43 -2.60
C ILE A 3 6.02 -9.90 -3.18
N PHE A 4 6.01 -10.43 -4.40
CA PHE A 4 7.20 -11.01 -5.01
C PHE A 4 7.66 -10.19 -6.22
N THR A 5 8.97 -10.18 -6.42
CA THR A 5 9.56 -9.67 -7.67
C THR A 5 9.19 -10.58 -8.84
N THR A 6 9.29 -10.07 -10.06
CA THR A 6 9.06 -10.87 -11.28
C THR A 6 9.94 -12.13 -11.33
N GLN A 7 11.17 -12.03 -10.81
CA GLN A 7 12.07 -13.20 -10.73
C GLN A 7 11.56 -14.25 -9.74
N SER A 8 11.07 -13.82 -8.57
CA SER A 8 10.54 -14.71 -7.55
C SER A 8 9.21 -15.35 -7.98
N THR A 9 8.37 -14.63 -8.76
CA THR A 9 7.12 -15.18 -9.31
C THR A 9 7.40 -16.38 -10.22
N LYS A 10 8.42 -16.29 -11.09
CA LYS A 10 8.82 -17.44 -11.94
C LYS A 10 9.31 -18.66 -11.12
N LEU A 11 9.92 -18.39 -9.97
CA LEU A 11 10.31 -19.45 -9.04
C LEU A 11 9.08 -20.10 -8.41
N LEU A 12 8.08 -19.31 -8.02
CA LEU A 12 6.82 -19.80 -7.44
C LEU A 12 6.06 -20.72 -8.41
N ASP A 13 5.94 -20.34 -9.68
CA ASP A 13 5.31 -21.18 -10.72
C ASP A 13 6.02 -22.53 -10.82
N ARG A 14 7.36 -22.51 -10.91
CA ARG A 14 8.17 -23.73 -10.97
C ARG A 14 8.01 -24.60 -9.73
N LEU A 15 8.07 -24.03 -8.52
CA LEU A 15 7.90 -24.77 -7.27
C LEU A 15 6.47 -25.30 -7.13
N THR A 16 5.46 -24.58 -7.60
CA THR A 16 4.06 -25.05 -7.61
C THR A 16 3.93 -26.28 -8.50
N ILE A 17 4.49 -26.23 -9.73
CA ILE A 17 4.51 -27.38 -10.65
C ILE A 17 5.22 -28.59 -10.02
N GLU A 18 6.31 -28.36 -9.30
CA GLU A 18 7.07 -29.41 -8.65
C GLU A 18 6.33 -30.03 -7.45
N TYR A 19 5.71 -29.21 -6.59
CA TYR A 19 5.08 -29.68 -5.35
C TYR A 19 3.69 -30.27 -5.56
N GLU A 20 2.96 -29.84 -6.57
CA GLU A 20 1.59 -30.30 -6.85
C GLU A 20 1.52 -31.34 -7.98
N PRO A 21 2.59 -31.74 -8.61
CA PRO A 21 2.80 -32.35 -9.92
C PRO A 21 1.75 -31.94 -10.98
N VAL A 22 1.50 -30.64 -11.09
CA VAL A 22 0.64 -30.05 -12.12
C VAL A 22 1.49 -29.63 -13.32
N SER A 23 0.95 -29.70 -14.55
CA SER A 23 1.68 -29.19 -15.72
C SER A 23 1.58 -27.68 -15.84
N SER A 24 2.57 -27.04 -16.53
CA SER A 24 2.55 -25.58 -16.78
C SER A 24 1.28 -25.15 -17.51
N ILE A 25 0.83 -25.94 -18.48
CA ILE A 25 -0.39 -25.65 -19.24
C ILE A 25 -1.67 -25.76 -18.38
N ASP A 26 -1.69 -26.62 -17.36
CA ASP A 26 -2.83 -26.75 -16.46
C ASP A 26 -2.84 -25.61 -15.42
N LEU A 27 -1.65 -25.13 -15.00
CA LEU A 27 -1.57 -23.94 -14.16
C LEU A 27 -2.04 -22.69 -14.93
N MET A 28 -1.69 -22.56 -16.22
CA MET A 28 -2.19 -21.51 -17.11
C MET A 28 -3.70 -21.63 -17.33
N GLU A 29 -4.26 -22.84 -17.39
CA GLU A 29 -5.71 -23.06 -17.51
C GLU A 29 -6.43 -22.53 -16.25
N ARG A 30 -5.91 -22.78 -15.02
CA ARG A 30 -6.47 -22.20 -13.79
C ARG A 30 -6.46 -20.68 -13.83
N ALA A 31 -5.37 -20.07 -14.31
CA ALA A 31 -5.27 -18.62 -14.47
C ALA A 31 -6.33 -18.10 -15.45
N ALA A 32 -6.50 -18.77 -16.60
CA ALA A 32 -7.50 -18.40 -17.60
C ALA A 32 -8.94 -18.59 -17.10
N GLU A 33 -9.23 -19.61 -16.30
CA GLU A 33 -10.55 -19.82 -15.68
C GLU A 33 -10.89 -18.69 -14.70
N ALA A 34 -9.94 -18.28 -13.85
CA ALA A 34 -10.09 -17.16 -12.92
C ALA A 34 -10.31 -15.84 -13.68
N LEU A 35 -9.51 -15.57 -14.73
CA LEU A 35 -9.68 -14.42 -15.62
C LEU A 35 -11.07 -14.42 -16.26
N THR A 36 -11.45 -15.54 -16.86
CA THR A 36 -12.74 -15.65 -17.57
C THR A 36 -13.90 -15.43 -16.63
N SER A 37 -13.83 -15.95 -15.41
CA SER A 37 -14.88 -15.75 -14.40
C SER A 37 -15.05 -14.27 -14.07
N GLU A 38 -13.95 -13.56 -13.81
CA GLU A 38 -14.00 -12.13 -13.47
C GLU A 38 -14.39 -11.26 -14.66
N ILE A 39 -13.93 -11.58 -15.86
CA ILE A 39 -14.33 -10.89 -17.09
C ILE A 39 -15.84 -11.03 -17.31
N CYS A 40 -16.41 -12.24 -17.15
CA CYS A 40 -17.85 -12.46 -17.27
C CYS A 40 -18.68 -11.71 -16.23
N ASN A 41 -18.12 -11.44 -15.04
CA ASN A 41 -18.78 -10.61 -14.03
C ASN A 41 -18.72 -9.10 -14.37
N THR A 42 -17.77 -8.72 -15.24
CA THR A 42 -17.49 -7.31 -15.54
C THR A 42 -18.17 -6.85 -16.83
N ILE A 43 -18.23 -7.70 -17.85
CA ILE A 43 -18.72 -7.33 -19.19
C ILE A 43 -19.89 -8.21 -19.62
N SER A 44 -20.78 -7.64 -20.47
CA SER A 44 -21.93 -8.37 -21.04
C SER A 44 -21.51 -9.22 -22.23
N PRO A 45 -22.16 -10.42 -22.47
CA PRO A 45 -21.95 -11.21 -23.67
C PRO A 45 -22.29 -10.47 -24.99
N SER A 46 -23.10 -9.41 -24.92
CA SER A 46 -23.47 -8.57 -26.08
C SER A 46 -22.40 -7.54 -26.43
N GLN A 47 -21.46 -7.28 -25.53
CA GLN A 47 -20.37 -6.32 -25.75
C GLN A 47 -19.36 -6.90 -26.72
N ARG A 48 -18.90 -6.10 -27.68
CA ARG A 48 -17.85 -6.50 -28.61
C ARG A 48 -16.51 -6.54 -27.90
N ILE A 49 -15.77 -7.64 -28.03
CA ILE A 49 -14.52 -7.89 -27.34
C ILE A 49 -13.39 -8.04 -28.36
N TYR A 50 -12.31 -7.31 -28.16
CA TYR A 50 -11.04 -7.48 -28.87
C TYR A 50 -9.98 -7.98 -27.91
N ILE A 51 -9.33 -9.09 -28.26
CA ILE A 51 -8.24 -9.67 -27.45
C ILE A 51 -6.94 -9.50 -28.23
N PHE A 52 -5.98 -8.79 -27.65
CA PHE A 52 -4.64 -8.64 -28.20
C PHE A 52 -3.68 -9.51 -27.40
N ALA A 53 -3.24 -10.62 -27.99
CA ALA A 53 -2.38 -11.63 -27.37
C ALA A 53 -0.93 -11.48 -27.89
N GLY A 54 0.04 -11.48 -26.99
CA GLY A 54 1.46 -11.47 -27.33
C GLY A 54 2.05 -12.89 -27.54
N PRO A 55 3.34 -13.00 -27.87
CA PRO A 55 3.96 -14.30 -28.16
C PRO A 55 4.38 -15.09 -26.91
N GLY A 56 4.32 -14.49 -25.72
CA GLY A 56 4.73 -15.08 -24.45
C GLY A 56 3.60 -15.73 -23.66
N ASN A 57 3.85 -16.05 -22.40
CA ASN A 57 2.85 -16.70 -21.53
C ASN A 57 1.61 -15.83 -21.31
N ASN A 58 1.76 -14.50 -21.19
CA ASN A 58 0.60 -13.59 -21.09
C ASN A 58 -0.34 -13.71 -22.31
N GLY A 59 0.24 -13.88 -23.51
CA GLY A 59 -0.53 -14.22 -24.70
C GLY A 59 -1.18 -15.61 -24.62
N GLY A 60 -0.50 -16.57 -23.99
CA GLY A 60 -1.04 -17.89 -23.68
C GLY A 60 -2.29 -17.82 -22.79
N ASP A 61 -2.24 -17.02 -21.72
CA ASP A 61 -3.36 -16.74 -20.82
C ASP A 61 -4.51 -16.07 -21.58
N ALA A 62 -4.21 -15.10 -22.48
CA ALA A 62 -5.20 -14.43 -23.29
C ALA A 62 -5.89 -15.38 -24.30
N LEU A 63 -5.15 -16.29 -24.93
CA LEU A 63 -5.71 -17.29 -25.86
C LEU A 63 -6.56 -18.34 -25.14
N ALA A 64 -6.15 -18.80 -23.96
CA ALA A 64 -6.92 -19.69 -23.12
C ALA A 64 -8.23 -18.99 -22.66
N THR A 65 -8.13 -17.73 -22.19
CA THR A 65 -9.29 -16.91 -21.84
C THR A 65 -10.24 -16.71 -23.03
N ALA A 66 -9.71 -16.46 -24.24
CA ALA A 66 -10.51 -16.35 -25.44
C ALA A 66 -11.36 -17.62 -25.69
N ARG A 67 -10.73 -18.80 -25.59
CA ARG A 67 -11.40 -20.10 -25.74
C ARG A 67 -12.50 -20.28 -24.69
N LEU A 68 -12.22 -20.00 -23.44
CA LEU A 68 -13.19 -20.13 -22.34
C LEU A 68 -14.35 -19.12 -22.45
N LEU A 69 -14.10 -17.92 -22.97
CA LEU A 69 -15.16 -16.94 -23.27
C LEU A 69 -16.08 -17.44 -24.41
N ILE A 70 -15.51 -18.06 -25.47
CA ILE A 70 -16.27 -18.65 -26.54
C ILE A 70 -17.17 -19.76 -26.00
N ASP A 71 -16.67 -20.65 -25.15
CA ASP A 71 -17.44 -21.73 -24.51
C ASP A 71 -18.61 -21.18 -23.65
N ARG A 72 -18.48 -19.93 -23.13
CA ARG A 72 -19.53 -19.21 -22.38
C ARG A 72 -20.42 -18.33 -23.26
N GLY A 73 -20.33 -18.45 -24.61
CA GLY A 73 -21.22 -17.78 -25.56
C GLY A 73 -20.78 -16.35 -25.95
N TYR A 74 -19.60 -15.88 -25.54
CA TYR A 74 -19.02 -14.64 -26.02
C TYR A 74 -18.43 -14.82 -27.43
N LYS A 75 -18.24 -13.71 -28.14
CA LYS A 75 -17.70 -13.72 -29.52
C LYS A 75 -16.48 -12.77 -29.61
N PRO A 76 -15.34 -13.11 -28.99
CA PRO A 76 -14.17 -12.25 -29.05
C PRO A 76 -13.52 -12.28 -30.44
N VAL A 77 -13.00 -11.12 -30.87
CA VAL A 77 -12.09 -11.02 -32.02
C VAL A 77 -10.68 -11.09 -31.47
N VAL A 78 -9.92 -12.11 -31.87
CA VAL A 78 -8.61 -12.41 -31.26
C VAL A 78 -7.46 -12.14 -32.23
N TYR A 79 -6.48 -11.35 -31.83
CA TYR A 79 -5.28 -11.07 -32.57
C TYR A 79 -4.05 -11.59 -31.80
N LEU A 80 -3.38 -12.61 -32.37
CA LEU A 80 -2.12 -13.12 -31.82
C LEU A 80 -0.94 -12.49 -32.57
N PHE A 81 -0.08 -11.73 -31.88
CA PHE A 81 1.09 -11.10 -32.45
C PHE A 81 2.30 -12.05 -32.38
N ASN A 82 2.54 -12.75 -33.48
CA ASN A 82 3.65 -13.67 -33.65
C ASN A 82 4.77 -13.02 -34.49
N THR A 83 5.23 -11.84 -34.05
CA THR A 83 6.21 -11.00 -34.77
C THR A 83 7.64 -11.19 -34.31
N MET A 84 7.91 -12.11 -33.35
CA MET A 84 9.25 -12.42 -32.89
C MET A 84 10.11 -13.09 -33.97
N PRO A 85 11.44 -12.97 -33.92
CA PRO A 85 12.32 -13.68 -34.84
C PRO A 85 11.98 -15.19 -34.86
N ASN A 86 11.88 -15.76 -36.06
CA ASN A 86 11.47 -17.14 -36.32
C ASN A 86 10.02 -17.50 -35.86
N HIS A 87 9.18 -16.51 -35.62
CA HIS A 87 7.77 -16.71 -35.21
C HIS A 87 7.60 -17.68 -34.02
N ARG A 88 8.51 -17.59 -33.05
CA ARG A 88 8.53 -18.50 -31.89
C ARG A 88 7.62 -17.99 -30.77
N LEU A 89 6.63 -18.77 -30.43
CA LEU A 89 5.79 -18.57 -29.25
C LEU A 89 6.38 -19.28 -28.01
N SER A 90 5.94 -18.93 -26.81
CA SER A 90 6.20 -19.78 -25.64
C SER A 90 5.44 -21.12 -25.78
N ALA A 91 5.92 -22.16 -25.12
CA ALA A 91 5.34 -23.50 -25.25
C ALA A 91 3.84 -23.55 -24.93
N ASP A 92 3.43 -22.87 -23.86
CA ASP A 92 2.02 -22.83 -23.43
C ASP A 92 1.17 -21.91 -24.34
N CYS A 93 1.75 -20.81 -24.87
CA CYS A 93 1.09 -19.98 -25.86
C CYS A 93 0.84 -20.77 -27.15
N GLU A 94 1.83 -21.53 -27.62
CA GLU A 94 1.72 -22.42 -28.78
C GLU A 94 0.57 -23.45 -28.61
N GLN A 95 0.51 -24.11 -27.44
CA GLN A 95 -0.51 -25.08 -27.15
C GLN A 95 -1.92 -24.43 -27.11
N ASN A 96 -2.06 -23.25 -26.48
CA ASN A 96 -3.32 -22.53 -26.44
C ASN A 96 -3.74 -21.97 -27.79
N ARG A 97 -2.80 -21.57 -28.66
CA ARG A 97 -3.09 -21.27 -30.05
C ARG A 97 -3.75 -22.44 -30.76
N GLU A 98 -3.18 -23.64 -30.62
CA GLU A 98 -3.74 -24.85 -31.25
C GLU A 98 -5.10 -25.26 -30.63
N ARG A 99 -5.25 -25.14 -29.30
CA ARG A 99 -6.53 -25.38 -28.61
C ARG A 99 -7.63 -24.43 -29.14
N LEU A 100 -7.33 -23.13 -29.28
CA LEU A 100 -8.25 -22.12 -29.80
C LEU A 100 -8.62 -22.41 -31.28
N ARG A 101 -7.65 -22.74 -32.12
CA ARG A 101 -7.90 -23.10 -33.52
C ARG A 101 -8.84 -24.30 -33.67
N ARG A 102 -8.76 -25.28 -32.78
CA ARG A 102 -9.64 -26.48 -32.79
C ARG A 102 -11.09 -26.16 -32.46
N THR A 103 -11.41 -25.01 -31.86
CA THR A 103 -12.80 -24.58 -31.63
C THR A 103 -13.53 -24.22 -32.94
N GLY A 104 -12.79 -24.00 -34.03
CA GLY A 104 -13.33 -23.53 -35.29
C GLY A 104 -13.77 -22.06 -35.27
N HIS A 105 -13.32 -21.28 -34.28
CA HIS A 105 -13.66 -19.86 -34.19
C HIS A 105 -13.01 -19.04 -35.33
N ASN A 106 -13.85 -18.36 -36.13
CA ASN A 106 -13.44 -17.70 -37.36
C ASN A 106 -12.75 -16.35 -37.14
N ASP A 107 -13.03 -15.69 -36.00
CA ASP A 107 -12.50 -14.37 -35.69
C ASP A 107 -11.14 -14.45 -34.93
N PHE A 108 -10.26 -15.35 -35.35
CA PHE A 108 -8.90 -15.52 -34.83
C PHE A 108 -7.86 -15.22 -35.95
N PHE A 109 -7.01 -14.25 -35.69
CA PHE A 109 -6.02 -13.72 -36.64
C PHE A 109 -4.61 -13.80 -36.04
N GLU A 110 -3.70 -14.48 -36.71
CA GLU A 110 -2.28 -14.51 -36.39
C GLU A 110 -1.52 -13.46 -37.21
N ILE A 111 -0.90 -12.50 -36.51
CA ILE A 111 -0.21 -11.36 -37.10
C ILE A 111 1.30 -11.64 -37.09
N THR A 112 1.88 -11.79 -38.26
CA THR A 112 3.30 -12.11 -38.43
C THR A 112 4.13 -10.95 -38.97
N ASN A 113 3.48 -9.97 -39.63
CA ASN A 113 4.13 -8.83 -40.28
C ASN A 113 3.37 -7.53 -40.02
N GLN A 114 2.65 -7.04 -41.02
CA GLN A 114 1.87 -5.81 -40.94
C GLN A 114 0.52 -6.06 -40.27
N PHE A 115 0.12 -5.11 -39.46
CA PHE A 115 -1.17 -5.13 -38.77
C PHE A 115 -1.90 -3.81 -39.01
N THR A 116 -3.14 -3.93 -39.48
CA THR A 116 -4.09 -2.82 -39.53
C THR A 116 -5.08 -3.02 -38.39
N PRO A 117 -5.07 -2.15 -37.35
CA PRO A 117 -5.99 -2.28 -36.24
C PRO A 117 -7.46 -2.24 -36.69
N PRO A 118 -8.35 -3.05 -36.10
CA PRO A 118 -9.79 -2.92 -36.32
C PRO A 118 -10.28 -1.59 -35.77
N VAL A 119 -11.46 -1.14 -36.18
CA VAL A 119 -12.10 0.02 -35.54
C VAL A 119 -12.63 -0.41 -34.19
N VAL A 120 -12.03 0.14 -33.11
CA VAL A 120 -12.45 -0.07 -31.72
C VAL A 120 -13.14 1.19 -31.23
N ASN A 121 -14.34 1.05 -30.64
CA ASN A 121 -15.16 2.15 -30.18
C ASN A 121 -15.23 2.20 -28.63
N SER A 122 -15.69 3.30 -28.08
CA SER A 122 -15.81 3.49 -26.61
C SER A 122 -16.78 2.52 -25.91
N GLY A 123 -17.70 1.87 -26.67
CA GLY A 123 -18.59 0.83 -26.16
C GLY A 123 -18.00 -0.57 -26.16
N ASP A 124 -16.84 -0.76 -26.79
CA ASP A 124 -16.18 -2.04 -26.92
C ASP A 124 -15.33 -2.36 -25.68
N CYS A 125 -14.95 -3.63 -25.54
CA CYS A 125 -13.97 -4.08 -24.54
C CYS A 125 -12.68 -4.51 -25.25
N VAL A 126 -11.54 -4.09 -24.71
CA VAL A 126 -10.21 -4.57 -25.12
C VAL A 126 -9.63 -5.40 -23.99
N ILE A 127 -9.19 -6.61 -24.30
CA ILE A 127 -8.40 -7.44 -23.38
C ILE A 127 -6.95 -7.39 -23.84
N ASP A 128 -6.12 -6.77 -23.01
CA ASP A 128 -4.67 -6.63 -23.20
C ASP A 128 -3.94 -7.82 -22.58
N GLY A 129 -3.51 -8.74 -23.41
CA GLY A 129 -2.65 -9.88 -23.07
C GLY A 129 -1.33 -9.87 -23.87
N LEU A 130 -0.83 -8.68 -24.29
CA LEU A 130 0.39 -8.58 -25.09
C LEU A 130 1.63 -8.98 -24.30
N PHE A 131 1.88 -8.35 -23.15
CA PHE A 131 3.07 -8.59 -22.32
C PHE A 131 2.71 -8.55 -20.83
N GLY A 132 3.16 -9.54 -20.08
CA GLY A 132 3.05 -9.59 -18.62
C GLY A 132 4.28 -9.00 -17.92
N ALA A 133 4.40 -9.21 -16.61
CA ALA A 133 5.47 -8.69 -15.76
C ALA A 133 6.90 -9.10 -16.18
N GLY A 134 7.04 -10.09 -17.06
CA GLY A 134 8.33 -10.56 -17.57
C GLY A 134 9.02 -9.66 -18.60
N LEU A 135 8.41 -8.52 -18.98
CA LEU A 135 8.99 -7.55 -19.90
C LEU A 135 10.24 -6.91 -19.28
N LYS A 136 11.30 -6.73 -20.10
CA LYS A 136 12.60 -6.22 -19.63
C LYS A 136 12.98 -4.87 -20.21
N GLU A 137 12.37 -4.51 -21.34
CA GLU A 137 12.66 -3.27 -22.07
C GLU A 137 11.36 -2.56 -22.44
N PRO A 138 11.36 -1.22 -22.52
CA PRO A 138 10.18 -0.46 -22.91
C PRO A 138 9.68 -0.88 -24.30
N LEU A 139 8.38 -0.87 -24.49
CA LEU A 139 7.78 -1.18 -25.80
C LEU A 139 8.18 -0.15 -26.85
N THR A 140 8.52 -0.64 -28.05
CA THR A 140 8.96 0.19 -29.19
C THR A 140 8.26 -0.26 -30.47
N GLY A 141 8.39 0.52 -31.54
CA GLY A 141 7.92 0.17 -32.89
C GLY A 141 6.42 -0.12 -32.93
N GLY A 142 6.05 -1.24 -33.57
CA GLY A 142 4.64 -1.63 -33.77
C GLY A 142 3.86 -1.83 -32.48
N PHE A 143 4.48 -2.36 -31.42
CA PHE A 143 3.82 -2.53 -30.12
C PHE A 143 3.54 -1.19 -29.43
N ALA A 144 4.46 -0.23 -29.48
CA ALA A 144 4.20 1.11 -28.97
C ALA A 144 3.06 1.81 -29.75
N SER A 145 3.00 1.61 -31.07
CA SER A 145 1.89 2.14 -31.90
C SER A 145 0.57 1.49 -31.55
N LEU A 146 0.55 0.18 -31.28
CA LEU A 146 -0.65 -0.53 -30.82
C LEU A 146 -1.12 -0.05 -29.43
N VAL A 147 -0.19 0.16 -28.51
CA VAL A 147 -0.49 0.71 -27.18
C VAL A 147 -1.14 2.08 -27.29
N ARG A 148 -0.60 2.99 -28.08
CA ARG A 148 -1.23 4.31 -28.33
C ARG A 148 -2.64 4.16 -28.91
N TYR A 149 -2.80 3.29 -29.89
CA TYR A 149 -4.09 3.00 -30.49
C TYR A 149 -5.12 2.52 -29.45
N ILE A 150 -4.74 1.57 -28.58
CA ILE A 150 -5.58 1.07 -27.50
C ILE A 150 -5.96 2.21 -26.54
N ASN A 151 -4.97 3.00 -26.10
CA ASN A 151 -5.17 4.10 -25.16
C ASN A 151 -6.09 5.22 -25.72
N GLU A 152 -6.05 5.46 -27.03
CA GLU A 152 -6.86 6.47 -27.72
C GLU A 152 -8.26 5.97 -28.11
N SER A 153 -8.53 4.66 -28.08
CA SER A 153 -9.79 4.07 -28.50
C SER A 153 -10.99 4.44 -27.65
N GLY A 154 -10.76 4.81 -26.37
CA GLY A 154 -11.80 5.07 -25.37
C GLY A 154 -12.55 3.81 -24.92
N ALA A 155 -12.14 2.61 -25.34
CA ALA A 155 -12.74 1.34 -24.95
C ALA A 155 -12.51 1.01 -23.46
N PHE A 156 -13.30 0.08 -22.94
CA PHE A 156 -13.05 -0.49 -21.62
C PHE A 156 -11.88 -1.49 -21.69
N VAL A 157 -10.72 -1.10 -21.19
CA VAL A 157 -9.50 -1.91 -21.27
C VAL A 157 -9.32 -2.76 -20.02
N ILE A 158 -9.20 -4.08 -20.21
CA ILE A 158 -8.84 -5.05 -19.17
C ILE A 158 -7.44 -5.57 -19.48
N SER A 159 -6.47 -5.37 -18.58
CA SER A 159 -5.13 -5.94 -18.72
C SER A 159 -4.98 -7.23 -17.92
N ILE A 160 -4.42 -8.25 -18.56
CA ILE A 160 -4.08 -9.53 -17.94
C ILE A 160 -2.73 -9.42 -17.23
N ASP A 161 -2.68 -9.81 -15.96
CA ASP A 161 -1.52 -9.81 -15.08
C ASP A 161 -1.00 -8.40 -14.72
N ILE A 162 -0.65 -7.60 -15.72
CA ILE A 162 -0.17 -6.23 -15.60
C ILE A 162 -0.40 -5.51 -16.94
N PRO A 163 -0.69 -4.19 -16.95
CA PRO A 163 -0.79 -3.44 -18.20
C PRO A 163 0.46 -3.59 -19.07
N SER A 164 0.28 -3.98 -20.33
CA SER A 164 1.41 -4.21 -21.23
C SER A 164 2.28 -2.96 -21.37
N GLY A 165 3.58 -3.13 -21.16
CA GLY A 165 4.56 -2.05 -21.11
C GLY A 165 4.96 -1.62 -19.71
N LEU A 166 4.16 -1.92 -18.68
CA LEU A 166 4.52 -1.67 -17.28
C LEU A 166 5.39 -2.83 -16.76
N PHE A 167 6.49 -2.51 -16.08
CA PHE A 167 7.32 -3.51 -15.40
C PHE A 167 6.74 -3.84 -14.02
N GLY A 168 6.97 -5.05 -13.54
CA GLY A 168 6.43 -5.52 -12.26
C GLY A 168 6.95 -4.78 -11.02
N GLU A 169 8.10 -4.09 -11.14
CA GLU A 169 8.73 -3.35 -10.05
C GLU A 169 8.91 -1.86 -10.42
N TRP A 170 10.08 -1.49 -10.95
CA TRP A 170 10.53 -0.12 -11.16
C TRP A 170 10.24 0.37 -12.58
N ASN A 171 9.64 1.54 -12.72
CA ASN A 171 9.23 2.12 -14.00
C ASN A 171 9.76 3.56 -14.18
N PRO A 172 11.07 3.79 -14.23
CA PRO A 172 11.65 5.14 -14.24
C PRO A 172 11.31 5.95 -15.49
N GLU A 173 10.94 5.28 -16.58
CA GLU A 173 10.61 5.89 -17.88
C GLU A 173 9.15 5.62 -18.29
N ALA A 174 8.24 5.53 -17.29
CA ALA A 174 6.84 5.27 -17.55
C ALA A 174 6.23 6.33 -18.49
N SER A 175 5.75 5.90 -19.66
CA SER A 175 5.20 6.77 -20.71
C SER A 175 3.86 6.22 -21.21
N GLU A 176 2.90 7.11 -21.41
CA GLU A 176 1.59 6.78 -21.97
C GLU A 176 1.64 6.25 -23.41
N ASP A 177 2.72 6.54 -24.12
CA ASP A 177 2.95 6.02 -25.48
C ASP A 177 3.42 4.55 -25.49
N ARG A 178 3.82 4.01 -24.35
CA ARG A 178 4.45 2.70 -24.23
C ARG A 178 3.80 1.76 -23.23
N ILE A 179 2.85 2.25 -22.45
CA ILE A 179 2.16 1.49 -21.42
C ILE A 179 0.64 1.58 -21.64
N VAL A 180 -0.04 0.45 -21.64
CA VAL A 180 -1.51 0.38 -21.73
C VAL A 180 -2.12 1.03 -20.51
N LYS A 181 -3.16 1.86 -20.72
CA LYS A 181 -3.99 2.42 -19.66
C LYS A 181 -5.20 1.51 -19.44
N ALA A 182 -5.11 0.60 -18.49
CA ALA A 182 -6.21 -0.26 -18.13
C ALA A 182 -7.26 0.50 -17.29
N ARG A 183 -8.52 0.12 -17.46
CA ARG A 183 -9.59 0.44 -16.50
C ARG A 183 -9.65 -0.61 -15.39
N LEU A 184 -9.27 -1.85 -15.72
CA LEU A 184 -9.22 -2.97 -14.80
C LEU A 184 -7.97 -3.80 -15.10
N THR A 185 -7.17 -4.07 -14.06
CA THR A 185 -6.05 -5.01 -14.13
C THR A 185 -6.36 -6.25 -13.32
N LEU A 186 -6.33 -7.42 -13.97
CA LEU A 186 -6.55 -8.73 -13.37
C LEU A 186 -5.19 -9.42 -13.15
N SER A 187 -4.66 -9.37 -11.95
CA SER A 187 -3.34 -9.91 -11.62
C SER A 187 -3.44 -11.23 -10.86
N PHE A 188 -2.43 -12.08 -11.00
CA PHE A 188 -2.45 -13.44 -10.47
C PHE A 188 -1.83 -13.52 -9.08
N GLN A 189 -2.52 -14.21 -8.18
CA GLN A 189 -2.15 -14.66 -6.82
C GLN A 189 -1.72 -13.56 -5.86
N MET A 190 -0.84 -12.65 -6.28
CA MET A 190 -0.35 -11.54 -5.47
C MET A 190 -0.22 -10.26 -6.28
N PRO A 191 -0.36 -9.07 -5.66
CA PRO A 191 -0.12 -7.80 -6.32
C PRO A 191 1.34 -7.69 -6.75
N LYS A 192 1.57 -6.97 -7.85
CA LYS A 192 2.92 -6.57 -8.27
C LYS A 192 3.36 -5.35 -7.47
N LEU A 193 4.67 -5.24 -7.18
CA LEU A 193 5.20 -4.10 -6.45
C LEU A 193 4.86 -2.75 -7.13
N ALA A 194 4.87 -2.73 -8.46
CA ALA A 194 4.52 -1.56 -9.26
C ALA A 194 3.12 -0.98 -8.99
N PHE A 195 2.17 -1.77 -8.44
CA PHE A 195 0.80 -1.32 -8.16
C PHE A 195 0.70 -0.40 -6.94
N PHE A 196 1.73 -0.37 -6.11
CA PHE A 196 1.77 0.47 -4.92
C PHE A 196 2.34 1.88 -5.18
N PHE A 197 2.83 2.16 -6.39
CA PHE A 197 3.47 3.42 -6.75
C PHE A 197 2.49 4.38 -7.43
N ALA A 198 2.42 5.61 -6.92
CA ALA A 198 1.47 6.62 -7.39
C ALA A 198 1.64 6.96 -8.88
N GLU A 199 2.88 6.99 -9.38
CA GLU A 199 3.18 7.26 -10.79
C GLU A 199 2.60 6.21 -11.75
N ASN A 200 2.31 4.99 -11.27
CA ASN A 200 1.76 3.89 -12.06
C ASN A 200 0.22 3.80 -12.00
N ALA A 201 -0.43 4.49 -11.07
CA ALA A 201 -1.89 4.40 -10.85
C ALA A 201 -2.70 4.72 -12.11
N LYS A 202 -2.22 5.66 -12.95
CA LYS A 202 -2.87 6.02 -14.22
C LYS A 202 -2.87 4.91 -15.28
N PHE A 203 -2.05 3.87 -15.10
CA PHE A 203 -1.94 2.73 -16.02
C PHE A 203 -2.72 1.52 -15.52
N THR A 204 -2.74 1.30 -14.20
CA THR A 204 -3.30 0.07 -13.62
C THR A 204 -4.82 0.07 -13.49
N GLY A 205 -5.45 1.24 -13.35
CA GLY A 205 -6.86 1.35 -13.03
C GLY A 205 -7.22 0.63 -11.73
N GLU A 206 -8.43 0.10 -11.67
CA GLU A 206 -8.84 -0.82 -10.59
C GLU A 206 -8.02 -2.12 -10.71
N THR A 207 -7.48 -2.60 -9.59
CA THR A 207 -6.67 -3.83 -9.57
C THR A 207 -7.36 -4.91 -8.77
N LYS A 208 -7.56 -6.09 -9.37
CA LYS A 208 -8.09 -7.28 -8.70
C LYS A 208 -7.07 -8.41 -8.73
N ILE A 209 -6.85 -9.02 -7.58
CA ILE A 209 -5.94 -10.16 -7.43
C ILE A 209 -6.75 -11.44 -7.51
N LEU A 210 -6.44 -12.26 -8.50
CA LEU A 210 -7.12 -13.54 -8.75
C LEU A 210 -6.31 -14.68 -8.12
N ASP A 211 -6.94 -15.47 -7.28
CA ASP A 211 -6.35 -16.69 -6.75
C ASP A 211 -6.28 -17.77 -7.85
N ILE A 212 -5.08 -18.18 -8.20
CA ILE A 212 -4.81 -19.27 -9.16
C ILE A 212 -4.30 -20.53 -8.47
N HIS A 213 -4.44 -20.57 -7.14
CA HIS A 213 -4.10 -21.69 -6.29
C HIS A 213 -2.63 -22.12 -6.41
N LEU A 214 -1.68 -21.16 -6.32
CA LEU A 214 -0.27 -21.51 -6.18
C LEU A 214 -0.05 -22.31 -4.88
N HIS A 215 0.87 -23.24 -4.93
CA HIS A 215 1.09 -24.17 -3.82
C HIS A 215 1.52 -23.40 -2.53
N PRO A 216 0.82 -23.56 -1.38
CA PRO A 216 1.10 -22.78 -0.16
C PRO A 216 2.54 -22.90 0.34
N ARG A 217 3.15 -24.08 0.19
CA ARG A 217 4.54 -24.31 0.56
C ARG A 217 5.51 -23.51 -0.33
N ALA A 218 5.23 -23.38 -1.63
CA ALA A 218 6.03 -22.56 -2.53
C ALA A 218 6.00 -21.08 -2.10
N ILE A 219 4.82 -20.57 -1.73
CA ILE A 219 4.65 -19.20 -1.21
C ILE A 219 5.41 -19.05 0.13
N ALA A 220 5.32 -20.02 1.03
CA ALA A 220 5.97 -19.95 2.33
C ALA A 220 7.51 -19.95 2.22
N GLU A 221 8.09 -20.81 1.39
CA GLU A 221 9.53 -21.01 1.25
C GLU A 221 10.20 -19.93 0.39
N THR A 222 9.48 -19.24 -0.49
CA THR A 222 10.06 -18.15 -1.30
C THR A 222 10.23 -16.89 -0.46
N GLU A 223 11.45 -16.38 -0.39
CA GLU A 223 11.78 -15.18 0.37
C GLU A 223 11.38 -13.90 -0.37
N THR A 224 11.02 -12.89 0.40
CA THR A 224 10.78 -11.52 -0.07
C THR A 224 10.99 -10.54 1.08
N CYS A 225 11.31 -9.29 0.75
CA CYS A 225 11.31 -8.18 1.70
C CYS A 225 10.05 -7.30 1.60
N TYR A 226 9.09 -7.63 0.74
CA TYR A 226 7.89 -6.83 0.51
C TYR A 226 6.63 -7.58 0.96
N TYR A 227 5.77 -6.89 1.71
CA TYR A 227 4.53 -7.44 2.27
C TYR A 227 3.37 -6.48 2.07
N LEU A 228 2.20 -7.01 1.71
CA LEU A 228 0.92 -6.31 1.84
C LEU A 228 0.29 -6.70 3.17
N THR A 229 -0.02 -5.72 4.00
CA THR A 229 -0.71 -5.93 5.27
C THR A 229 -2.17 -6.27 5.01
N THR A 230 -2.64 -7.40 5.55
CA THR A 230 -4.02 -7.85 5.42
C THR A 230 -4.75 -7.82 6.77
N ALA A 231 -6.09 -7.90 6.74
CA ALA A 231 -6.90 -7.96 7.95
C ALA A 231 -6.53 -9.15 8.84
N GLU A 232 -6.22 -10.30 8.23
CA GLU A 232 -5.81 -11.53 8.93
C GLU A 232 -4.46 -11.35 9.62
N ASP A 233 -3.51 -10.63 8.99
CA ASP A 233 -2.21 -10.34 9.61
C ASP A 233 -2.41 -9.48 10.88
N ILE A 234 -3.27 -8.46 10.80
CA ILE A 234 -3.59 -7.62 11.94
C ILE A 234 -4.35 -8.40 13.02
N ALA A 235 -5.32 -9.23 12.63
CA ALA A 235 -6.11 -10.01 13.57
C ALA A 235 -5.26 -10.98 14.41
N ARG A 236 -4.16 -11.52 13.84
CA ARG A 236 -3.22 -12.38 14.59
C ARG A 236 -2.43 -11.63 15.65
N ASN A 237 -2.07 -10.37 15.39
CA ASN A 237 -1.16 -9.59 16.21
C ASN A 237 -1.88 -8.65 17.19
N ILE A 238 -3.17 -8.36 16.96
CA ILE A 238 -3.94 -7.49 17.83
C ILE A 238 -4.41 -8.23 19.10
N ARG A 239 -4.37 -7.56 20.25
CA ARG A 239 -4.89 -8.14 21.50
C ARG A 239 -6.41 -8.24 21.47
N HIS A 240 -6.95 -9.46 21.53
CA HIS A 240 -8.38 -9.72 21.35
C HIS A 240 -9.25 -9.38 22.58
N SER A 241 -8.73 -9.51 23.79
CA SER A 241 -9.52 -9.31 25.00
C SER A 241 -8.77 -8.51 26.06
N ARG A 242 -9.53 -7.88 26.92
CA ARG A 242 -9.05 -7.25 28.15
C ARG A 242 -9.50 -8.11 29.34
N PRO A 243 -8.59 -8.54 30.24
CA PRO A 243 -8.96 -9.29 31.43
C PRO A 243 -9.95 -8.52 32.30
N LYS A 244 -10.92 -9.24 32.90
CA LYS A 244 -11.98 -8.64 33.71
C LYS A 244 -11.46 -7.79 34.89
N PHE A 245 -10.33 -8.18 35.47
CA PHE A 245 -9.75 -7.51 36.65
C PHE A 245 -8.61 -6.56 36.31
N SER A 246 -8.45 -6.20 35.02
CA SER A 246 -7.45 -5.20 34.63
C SER A 246 -7.85 -3.79 35.04
N ASN A 247 -6.84 -2.96 35.24
CA ASN A 247 -6.98 -1.54 35.58
C ASN A 247 -6.23 -0.66 34.57
N LYS A 248 -6.41 0.65 34.63
CA LYS A 248 -5.81 1.58 33.67
C LYS A 248 -4.28 1.52 33.57
N ARG A 249 -3.57 1.07 34.62
CA ARG A 249 -2.10 0.96 34.57
C ARG A 249 -1.63 -0.24 33.76
N ASP A 250 -2.45 -1.26 33.62
CA ASP A 250 -2.14 -2.46 32.82
C ASP A 250 -2.09 -2.16 31.32
N TYR A 251 -2.63 -1.00 30.90
CA TYR A 251 -2.66 -0.55 29.50
C TYR A 251 -1.72 0.62 29.22
N GLY A 252 -0.74 0.83 30.10
CA GLY A 252 0.33 1.78 29.92
C GLY A 252 -0.03 3.25 30.14
N HIS A 253 0.99 4.09 30.02
CA HIS A 253 0.89 5.53 30.18
C HIS A 253 1.68 6.23 29.07
N LEU A 254 0.98 6.86 28.15
CA LEU A 254 1.58 7.65 27.06
C LEU A 254 1.91 9.06 27.54
N LEU A 255 3.13 9.53 27.27
CA LEU A 255 3.46 10.95 27.23
C LEU A 255 3.31 11.44 25.79
N LEU A 256 2.44 12.43 25.57
CA LEU A 256 2.28 13.13 24.29
C LEU A 256 2.84 14.55 24.44
N ALA A 257 3.97 14.86 23.79
CA ALA A 257 4.51 16.21 23.70
C ALA A 257 4.06 16.87 22.40
N ALA A 258 3.09 17.79 22.50
CA ALA A 258 2.40 18.32 21.33
C ALA A 258 1.79 19.70 21.60
N GLY A 259 1.54 20.43 20.53
CA GLY A 259 0.90 21.75 20.57
C GLY A 259 1.83 22.90 20.88
N GLN A 260 1.51 24.04 20.30
CA GLN A 260 2.02 25.37 20.63
C GLN A 260 0.91 26.39 20.52
N TYR A 261 1.16 27.62 20.93
CA TYR A 261 0.22 28.72 20.69
C TYR A 261 -0.20 28.72 19.20
N THR A 262 -1.49 28.73 18.90
CA THR A 262 -2.13 28.61 17.59
C THR A 262 -2.26 27.19 17.00
N MET A 263 -1.57 26.17 17.51
CA MET A 263 -1.57 24.79 16.98
C MET A 263 -2.06 23.74 17.99
N MET A 264 -2.87 24.14 18.95
CA MET A 264 -3.32 23.26 20.03
C MET A 264 -4.30 22.17 19.58
N GLY A 265 -4.95 22.37 18.42
CA GLY A 265 -5.83 21.36 17.82
C GLY A 265 -5.14 20.02 17.55
N ALA A 266 -3.87 20.06 17.13
CA ALA A 266 -3.07 18.85 16.90
C ALA A 266 -2.89 18.03 18.18
N ALA A 267 -2.57 18.69 19.30
CA ALA A 267 -2.47 18.03 20.61
C ALA A 267 -3.80 17.40 21.06
N VAL A 268 -4.94 18.09 20.81
CA VAL A 268 -6.28 17.60 21.12
C VAL A 268 -6.61 16.34 20.30
N LEU A 269 -6.36 16.38 18.98
CA LEU A 269 -6.64 15.25 18.09
C LEU A 269 -5.80 14.03 18.45
N SER A 270 -4.48 14.21 18.65
CA SER A 270 -3.58 13.13 19.04
C SER A 270 -3.97 12.51 20.39
N ALA A 271 -4.30 13.34 21.38
CA ALA A 271 -4.72 12.87 22.71
C ALA A 271 -6.01 12.06 22.64
N LYS A 272 -7.04 12.55 21.91
CA LYS A 272 -8.29 11.83 21.69
C LYS A 272 -8.05 10.50 20.99
N ALA A 273 -7.28 10.51 19.89
CA ALA A 273 -6.94 9.30 19.15
C ALA A 273 -6.23 8.27 20.05
N ALA A 274 -5.30 8.70 20.89
CA ALA A 274 -4.62 7.82 21.84
C ALA A 274 -5.60 7.17 22.82
N LEU A 275 -6.50 7.95 23.43
CA LEU A 275 -7.52 7.45 24.35
C LEU A 275 -8.48 6.46 23.69
N HIS A 276 -8.93 6.77 22.47
CA HIS A 276 -9.81 5.90 21.67
C HIS A 276 -9.11 4.64 21.15
N SER A 277 -7.77 4.59 21.19
CA SER A 277 -6.96 3.41 20.80
C SER A 277 -6.60 2.51 21.96
N GLY A 278 -7.08 2.82 23.18
CA GLY A 278 -7.10 1.88 24.30
C GLY A 278 -5.98 2.01 25.32
N VAL A 279 -5.12 3.01 25.26
CA VAL A 279 -4.15 3.29 26.33
C VAL A 279 -4.84 3.60 27.66
N GLY A 280 -4.23 3.21 28.75
CA GLY A 280 -4.83 3.40 30.09
C GLY A 280 -4.73 4.82 30.63
N LEU A 281 -3.65 5.55 30.31
CA LEU A 281 -3.38 6.92 30.72
C LEU A 281 -2.69 7.69 29.59
N VAL A 282 -3.09 8.96 29.41
CA VAL A 282 -2.40 9.93 28.53
C VAL A 282 -2.05 11.15 29.35
N SER A 283 -0.76 11.53 29.34
CA SER A 283 -0.30 12.85 29.77
C SER A 283 0.03 13.67 28.54
N VAL A 284 -0.63 14.80 28.36
CA VAL A 284 -0.31 15.76 27.32
C VAL A 284 0.64 16.82 27.89
N HIS A 285 1.89 16.78 27.43
CA HIS A 285 2.89 17.78 27.74
C HIS A 285 2.82 18.88 26.69
N SER A 286 2.52 20.10 27.13
CA SER A 286 2.22 21.21 26.23
C SER A 286 2.48 22.55 26.93
N PRO A 287 2.68 23.67 26.19
CA PRO A 287 2.83 25.00 26.77
C PRO A 287 1.70 25.37 27.72
N ARG A 288 1.95 26.31 28.64
CA ARG A 288 0.97 26.72 29.67
C ARG A 288 -0.33 27.25 29.09
N CYS A 289 -0.30 27.91 27.91
CA CYS A 289 -1.49 28.38 27.21
C CYS A 289 -2.46 27.23 26.85
N ALA A 290 -2.01 25.99 26.83
CA ALA A 290 -2.83 24.81 26.52
C ALA A 290 -3.82 24.42 27.63
N ASN A 291 -3.61 24.84 28.88
CA ASN A 291 -4.32 24.33 30.03
C ASN A 291 -5.86 24.32 29.85
N LEU A 292 -6.47 25.46 29.57
CA LEU A 292 -7.93 25.54 29.43
C LEU A 292 -8.43 24.72 28.24
N ILE A 293 -7.69 24.76 27.12
CA ILE A 293 -8.06 24.08 25.90
C ILE A 293 -8.07 22.56 26.09
N LEU A 294 -7.01 22.00 26.62
CA LEU A 294 -6.88 20.55 26.84
C LEU A 294 -7.85 20.03 27.90
N GLN A 295 -7.99 20.73 29.01
CA GLN A 295 -8.90 20.31 30.08
C GLN A 295 -10.40 20.41 29.67
N THR A 296 -10.72 21.28 28.71
CA THR A 296 -12.06 21.37 28.14
C THR A 296 -12.30 20.32 27.04
N ALA A 297 -11.34 20.16 26.13
CA ALA A 297 -11.53 19.34 24.93
C ALA A 297 -11.24 17.85 25.18
N VAL A 298 -10.36 17.51 26.15
CA VAL A 298 -9.93 16.13 26.48
C VAL A 298 -9.82 15.98 27.99
N PRO A 299 -10.94 16.02 28.74
CA PRO A 299 -10.92 15.97 30.20
C PRO A 299 -10.34 14.66 30.79
N GLU A 300 -10.29 13.59 29.99
CA GLU A 300 -9.70 12.30 30.36
C GLU A 300 -8.15 12.33 30.37
N ALA A 301 -7.52 13.29 29.67
CA ALA A 301 -6.07 13.41 29.62
C ALA A 301 -5.53 14.22 30.82
N ILE A 302 -4.33 13.84 31.27
CA ILE A 302 -3.61 14.56 32.31
C ILE A 302 -2.82 15.69 31.63
N PHE A 303 -3.08 16.94 31.98
CA PHE A 303 -2.26 18.05 31.51
C PHE A 303 -0.95 18.11 32.27
N SER A 304 0.18 18.13 31.54
CA SER A 304 1.55 18.30 32.05
C SER A 304 2.10 19.63 31.51
N PRO A 305 2.06 20.71 32.29
CA PRO A 305 2.50 22.01 31.81
C PRO A 305 4.01 22.06 31.54
N ASP A 306 4.39 22.63 30.42
CA ASP A 306 5.77 23.03 30.12
C ASP A 306 6.17 24.29 30.92
N LYS A 307 7.47 24.62 30.92
CA LYS A 307 7.98 25.91 31.45
C LYS A 307 7.51 27.09 30.61
N GLY A 308 7.49 26.89 29.28
CA GLY A 308 7.12 27.87 28.27
C GLY A 308 5.64 28.20 28.29
N GLU A 309 5.32 29.46 28.01
CA GLU A 309 3.96 29.93 27.88
C GLU A 309 3.35 29.53 26.54
N ASN A 310 4.10 29.64 25.43
CA ASN A 310 3.61 29.51 24.07
C ASN A 310 4.21 28.34 23.29
N HIS A 311 5.35 27.79 23.68
CA HIS A 311 6.04 26.66 23.03
C HIS A 311 6.66 25.73 24.05
N ILE A 312 7.02 24.52 23.60
CA ILE A 312 7.70 23.52 24.41
C ILE A 312 9.17 23.90 24.54
N GLU A 313 9.65 24.03 25.77
CA GLU A 313 11.03 24.35 26.11
C GLU A 313 11.78 23.17 26.75
N GLU A 314 11.04 22.19 27.32
CA GLU A 314 11.61 21.00 27.94
C GLU A 314 10.63 19.84 27.85
N ILE A 315 11.10 18.63 27.52
CA ILE A 315 10.25 17.43 27.48
C ILE A 315 10.67 16.52 28.64
N PRO A 316 9.76 16.20 29.60
CA PRO A 316 10.14 15.46 30.81
C PRO A 316 10.43 13.98 30.52
N VAL A 317 11.58 13.50 30.97
CA VAL A 317 11.92 12.07 31.00
C VAL A 317 11.52 11.50 32.36
N HIS A 318 10.60 10.54 32.40
CA HIS A 318 10.20 9.92 33.66
C HIS A 318 9.82 8.45 33.46
N PRO A 319 10.27 7.53 34.35
CA PRO A 319 10.02 6.09 34.21
C PRO A 319 8.53 5.68 34.22
N ARG A 320 7.64 6.55 34.67
CA ARG A 320 6.19 6.28 34.70
C ARG A 320 5.58 6.19 33.30
N TYR A 321 6.20 6.77 32.28
CA TYR A 321 5.71 6.73 30.91
C TYR A 321 6.19 5.46 30.23
N SER A 322 5.24 4.72 29.64
CA SER A 322 5.52 3.47 28.93
C SER A 322 5.99 3.72 27.50
N ALA A 323 5.57 4.85 26.91
CA ALA A 323 5.98 5.31 25.58
C ALA A 323 5.84 6.83 25.48
N ILE A 324 6.47 7.41 24.46
CA ILE A 324 6.42 8.85 24.19
C ILE A 324 6.06 9.08 22.72
N ALA A 325 5.16 10.04 22.48
CA ALA A 325 4.81 10.54 21.16
C ALA A 325 5.08 12.05 21.10
N ILE A 326 5.73 12.51 20.02
CA ILE A 326 6.19 13.89 19.93
C ILE A 326 5.92 14.43 18.52
N GLY A 327 5.55 15.70 18.45
CA GLY A 327 5.63 16.46 17.22
C GLY A 327 4.37 17.19 16.79
N PRO A 328 3.17 16.62 16.91
CA PRO A 328 1.96 17.27 16.43
C PRO A 328 1.83 18.73 16.93
N GLY A 329 2.04 19.69 16.02
CA GLY A 329 1.90 21.11 16.28
C GLY A 329 2.82 21.71 17.36
N MET A 330 3.99 21.09 17.65
CA MET A 330 4.90 21.59 18.69
C MET A 330 5.76 22.78 18.26
N GLY A 331 5.81 23.02 16.94
CA GLY A 331 6.71 24.00 16.35
C GLY A 331 8.16 23.53 16.25
N CYS A 332 8.93 24.24 15.42
CA CYS A 332 10.34 23.92 15.15
C CYS A 332 11.21 25.17 15.38
N ASN A 333 11.12 25.76 16.58
CA ASN A 333 12.00 26.84 17.01
C ASN A 333 13.23 26.26 17.72
N GLU A 334 14.25 27.10 18.00
CA GLU A 334 15.50 26.66 18.62
C GLU A 334 15.28 25.96 19.97
N THR A 335 14.30 26.41 20.78
CA THR A 335 14.02 25.80 22.09
C THR A 335 13.39 24.42 21.93
N SER A 336 12.45 24.24 20.97
CA SER A 336 11.84 22.95 20.66
C SER A 336 12.87 21.94 20.13
N VAL A 337 13.78 22.37 19.23
CA VAL A 337 14.89 21.55 18.74
C VAL A 337 15.81 21.14 19.89
N SER A 338 16.14 22.07 20.76
CA SER A 338 16.97 21.79 21.95
C SER A 338 16.28 20.80 22.91
N ALA A 339 14.98 20.98 23.18
CA ALA A 339 14.20 20.08 24.01
C ALA A 339 14.18 18.64 23.46
N LEU A 340 13.99 18.50 22.15
CA LEU A 340 14.04 17.20 21.49
C LEU A 340 15.44 16.58 21.56
N MET A 341 16.50 17.38 21.34
CA MET A 341 17.89 16.91 21.43
C MET A 341 18.24 16.41 22.84
N HIS A 342 17.79 17.08 23.88
CA HIS A 342 17.98 16.63 25.27
C HIS A 342 17.25 15.33 25.52
N LEU A 343 15.99 15.25 25.11
CA LEU A 343 15.18 14.04 25.30
C LEU A 343 15.83 12.81 24.67
N VAL A 344 16.17 12.86 23.37
CA VAL A 344 16.66 11.66 22.63
C VAL A 344 17.98 11.12 23.16
N LYS A 345 18.76 11.93 23.89
CA LYS A 345 19.97 11.47 24.55
C LYS A 345 19.74 10.70 25.86
N GLU A 346 18.61 10.92 26.50
CA GLU A 346 18.31 10.37 27.82
C GLU A 346 17.25 9.26 27.78
N ILE A 347 16.36 9.28 26.78
CA ILE A 347 15.21 8.39 26.70
C ILE A 347 15.62 6.93 26.42
N ARG A 348 14.83 6.01 26.99
CA ARG A 348 14.92 4.55 26.74
C ARG A 348 13.56 3.96 26.38
N GLN A 349 12.49 4.72 26.53
CA GLN A 349 11.12 4.32 26.21
C GLN A 349 10.92 4.28 24.69
N PRO A 350 9.99 3.43 24.19
CA PRO A 350 9.53 3.47 22.80
C PRO A 350 9.08 4.88 22.42
N LEU A 351 9.45 5.30 21.21
CA LEU A 351 9.27 6.67 20.74
C LEU A 351 8.62 6.70 19.35
N VAL A 352 7.65 7.59 19.16
CA VAL A 352 7.16 7.98 17.85
C VAL A 352 7.32 9.48 17.64
N LEU A 353 7.86 9.86 16.48
CA LEU A 353 8.10 11.24 16.05
C LEU A 353 7.33 11.55 14.77
N ASP A 354 6.56 12.63 14.76
CA ASP A 354 5.75 13.07 13.63
C ASP A 354 5.84 14.59 13.44
N ALA A 355 5.38 15.08 12.31
CA ALA A 355 5.16 16.49 12.03
C ALA A 355 6.36 17.38 12.43
N ASP A 356 6.18 18.34 13.37
CA ASP A 356 7.23 19.28 13.72
C ASP A 356 8.47 18.63 14.36
N ALA A 357 8.35 17.45 14.98
CA ALA A 357 9.51 16.70 15.42
C ALA A 357 10.38 16.22 14.23
N LEU A 358 9.77 15.88 13.11
CA LEU A 358 10.48 15.55 11.86
C LEU A 358 11.11 16.81 11.24
N ASN A 359 10.42 17.95 11.30
CA ASN A 359 10.97 19.23 10.89
C ASN A 359 12.21 19.59 11.74
N CYS A 360 12.20 19.32 13.06
CA CYS A 360 13.38 19.48 13.91
C CYS A 360 14.53 18.58 13.46
N ILE A 361 14.25 17.33 13.06
CA ILE A 361 15.27 16.42 12.49
C ILE A 361 15.80 16.96 11.15
N ALA A 362 14.96 17.55 10.32
CA ALA A 362 15.39 18.14 9.05
C ALA A 362 16.36 19.31 9.28
N HIS A 363 16.12 20.12 10.32
CA HIS A 363 17.02 21.21 10.72
C HIS A 363 18.32 20.70 11.37
N GLU A 364 18.25 19.63 12.15
CA GLU A 364 19.38 19.08 12.90
C GLU A 364 19.46 17.55 12.69
N GLN A 365 20.01 17.15 11.54
CA GLN A 365 20.11 15.74 11.17
C GLN A 365 20.95 14.87 12.13
N SER A 366 21.78 15.48 12.97
CA SER A 366 22.55 14.74 13.98
C SER A 366 21.64 14.05 14.99
N LEU A 367 20.38 14.50 15.16
CA LEU A 367 19.35 13.87 16.00
C LEU A 367 19.13 12.40 15.67
N LEU A 368 19.18 12.01 14.40
CA LEU A 368 19.01 10.62 13.95
C LEU A 368 19.97 9.63 14.64
N ARG A 369 21.17 10.08 15.02
CA ARG A 369 22.19 9.22 15.65
C ARG A 369 21.92 8.92 17.11
N TYR A 370 21.04 9.70 17.73
CA TYR A 370 20.71 9.57 19.15
C TYR A 370 19.34 8.94 19.38
N LEU A 371 18.58 8.68 18.30
CA LEU A 371 17.29 8.03 18.42
C LEU A 371 17.44 6.61 19.01
N PRO A 372 16.60 6.22 19.96
CA PRO A 372 16.53 4.83 20.40
C PRO A 372 16.24 3.88 19.24
N SER A 373 16.77 2.66 19.31
CA SER A 373 16.41 1.60 18.36
C SER A 373 14.89 1.43 18.26
N HIS A 374 14.41 1.14 17.06
CA HIS A 374 12.99 0.96 16.75
C HIS A 374 12.11 2.22 16.99
N THR A 375 12.73 3.43 17.09
CA THR A 375 11.95 4.69 17.04
C THR A 375 11.13 4.74 15.74
N ILE A 376 9.87 5.14 15.83
CA ILE A 376 8.97 5.25 14.67
C ILE A 376 8.96 6.70 14.18
N LEU A 377 9.32 6.91 12.92
CA LEU A 377 9.14 8.19 12.21
C LEU A 377 7.96 8.08 11.26
N THR A 378 7.09 9.09 11.20
CA THR A 378 5.88 9.05 10.37
C THR A 378 5.83 10.18 9.33
N PRO A 379 6.85 10.33 8.44
CA PRO A 379 6.87 11.40 7.47
C PRO A 379 5.80 11.24 6.37
N HIS A 380 5.25 12.35 5.90
CA HIS A 380 4.71 12.44 4.56
C HIS A 380 5.83 12.76 3.55
N ILE A 381 5.53 12.73 2.24
CA ILE A 381 6.56 12.92 1.19
C ILE A 381 7.37 14.20 1.38
N HIS A 382 6.71 15.31 1.66
CA HIS A 382 7.43 16.59 1.82
C HIS A 382 8.34 16.61 3.07
N GLU A 383 7.91 16.05 4.21
CA GLU A 383 8.75 15.91 5.40
C GLU A 383 9.97 15.02 5.12
N LEU A 384 9.77 13.90 4.39
CA LEU A 384 10.85 13.02 3.97
C LEU A 384 11.87 13.78 3.09
N GLU A 385 11.37 14.55 2.12
CA GLU A 385 12.22 15.34 1.22
C GLU A 385 12.94 16.50 1.94
N CYS A 386 12.34 17.10 2.96
CA CYS A 386 13.02 18.08 3.81
C CYS A 386 14.17 17.45 4.60
N MET A 387 14.02 16.20 5.06
CA MET A 387 15.07 15.49 5.80
C MET A 387 16.21 14.97 4.93
N PHE A 388 15.90 14.45 3.73
CA PHE A 388 16.85 13.65 2.94
C PHE A 388 17.07 14.15 1.50
N GLY A 389 16.46 15.25 1.12
CA GLY A 389 16.54 15.83 -0.22
C GLY A 389 15.43 15.38 -1.17
N PRO A 390 15.26 16.07 -2.32
CA PRO A 390 14.18 15.82 -3.26
C PRO A 390 14.30 14.44 -3.92
N MET A 391 13.14 13.79 -4.13
CA MET A 391 13.01 12.47 -4.77
C MET A 391 11.93 12.52 -5.85
N THR A 392 12.24 12.01 -7.03
CA THR A 392 11.40 12.16 -8.23
C THR A 392 10.29 11.12 -8.36
N ASP A 393 10.45 9.96 -7.71
CA ASP A 393 9.56 8.80 -7.86
C ASP A 393 9.44 7.99 -6.56
N ASP A 394 8.44 7.13 -6.49
CA ASP A 394 8.20 6.28 -5.32
C ASP A 394 9.30 5.21 -5.14
N ALA A 395 9.97 4.81 -6.21
CA ALA A 395 11.11 3.90 -6.12
C ALA A 395 12.28 4.51 -5.34
N SER A 396 12.61 5.78 -5.59
CA SER A 396 13.67 6.50 -4.86
C SER A 396 13.28 6.77 -3.41
N ARG A 397 11.99 7.10 -3.16
CA ARG A 397 11.45 7.25 -1.80
C ARG A 397 11.54 5.95 -1.01
N LEU A 398 11.14 4.84 -1.61
CA LEU A 398 11.19 3.51 -0.97
C LEU A 398 12.63 3.10 -0.63
N LYS A 399 13.58 3.33 -1.54
CA LYS A 399 15.01 3.11 -1.27
C LYS A 399 15.53 3.98 -0.13
N CYS A 400 15.11 5.24 -0.09
CA CYS A 400 15.48 6.17 0.97
C CYS A 400 15.00 5.70 2.34
N ILE A 401 13.69 5.40 2.49
CA ILE A 401 13.15 4.96 3.78
C ILE A 401 13.75 3.64 4.24
N THR A 402 14.00 2.69 3.33
CA THR A 402 14.67 1.43 3.65
C THR A 402 16.09 1.66 4.14
N HIS A 403 16.86 2.50 3.43
CA HIS A 403 18.22 2.84 3.84
C HIS A 403 18.26 3.52 5.21
N VAL A 404 17.36 4.47 5.45
CA VAL A 404 17.27 5.20 6.72
C VAL A 404 16.88 4.25 7.86
N ALA A 405 15.86 3.43 7.66
CA ALA A 405 15.40 2.45 8.64
C ALA A 405 16.51 1.49 9.05
N THR A 406 17.18 0.89 8.10
CA THR A 406 18.30 -0.06 8.34
C THR A 406 19.51 0.63 8.97
N LYS A 407 19.90 1.83 8.48
CA LYS A 407 21.10 2.53 8.93
C LYS A 407 21.03 3.00 10.37
N TYR A 408 19.85 3.45 10.80
CA TYR A 408 19.65 4.04 12.12
C TYR A 408 18.92 3.10 13.09
N ASP A 409 18.61 1.86 12.65
CA ASP A 409 17.82 0.87 13.41
C ASP A 409 16.48 1.44 13.90
N ILE A 410 15.73 2.06 12.96
CA ILE A 410 14.44 2.71 13.22
C ILE A 410 13.37 2.21 12.26
N ILE A 411 12.13 2.63 12.48
CA ILE A 411 10.99 2.34 11.64
C ILE A 411 10.56 3.62 10.93
N VAL A 412 10.34 3.57 9.61
CA VAL A 412 9.89 4.73 8.85
C VAL A 412 8.54 4.43 8.20
N VAL A 413 7.52 5.18 8.58
CA VAL A 413 6.16 5.12 8.05
C VAL A 413 5.98 6.24 7.03
N LEU A 414 6.20 5.97 5.76
CA LEU A 414 5.97 6.95 4.69
C LEU A 414 4.48 7.01 4.36
N LYS A 415 3.84 8.09 4.81
CA LYS A 415 2.39 8.32 4.63
C LYS A 415 2.03 8.56 3.17
N GLY A 416 1.00 7.88 2.67
CA GLY A 416 0.47 7.99 1.29
C GLY A 416 -0.73 7.08 1.09
N ALA A 417 -1.24 6.99 -0.13
CA ALA A 417 -2.37 6.12 -0.49
C ALA A 417 -2.09 4.64 -0.15
N ASN A 418 -0.87 4.18 -0.44
CA ASN A 418 -0.34 2.88 -0.01
C ASN A 418 0.80 3.14 0.98
N THR A 419 0.47 3.55 2.20
CA THR A 419 1.49 3.84 3.23
C THR A 419 2.52 2.73 3.30
N ALA A 420 3.80 3.07 3.11
CA ALA A 420 4.91 2.13 3.17
C ALA A 420 5.61 2.20 4.53
N ILE A 421 5.73 1.08 5.22
CA ILE A 421 6.36 0.94 6.52
C ILE A 421 7.65 0.17 6.36
N ALA A 422 8.79 0.86 6.40
CA ALA A 422 10.12 0.25 6.34
C ALA A 422 10.59 -0.08 7.75
N LEU A 423 10.90 -1.36 7.99
CA LEU A 423 11.43 -1.86 9.24
C LEU A 423 12.96 -1.87 9.24
N SER A 424 13.57 -1.96 10.41
CA SER A 424 15.03 -1.91 10.58
C SER A 424 15.77 -3.12 9.98
N ASP A 425 15.08 -4.24 9.77
CA ASP A 425 15.61 -5.43 9.11
C ASP A 425 15.60 -5.34 7.57
N GLY A 426 15.09 -4.23 7.01
CA GLY A 426 14.97 -3.99 5.57
C GLY A 426 13.67 -4.50 4.96
N THR A 427 12.75 -5.07 5.72
CA THR A 427 11.44 -5.44 5.22
C THR A 427 10.52 -4.22 5.09
N ILE A 428 9.59 -4.29 4.15
CA ILE A 428 8.64 -3.21 3.84
C ILE A 428 7.23 -3.78 3.84
N HIS A 429 6.36 -3.14 4.62
CA HIS A 429 4.94 -3.43 4.66
C HIS A 429 4.14 -2.33 4.00
N PHE A 430 3.35 -2.67 2.99
CA PHE A 430 2.40 -1.74 2.36
C PHE A 430 1.03 -1.89 3.01
N ASN A 431 0.40 -0.76 3.29
CA ASN A 431 -0.97 -0.70 3.76
C ASN A 431 -1.90 -0.27 2.63
N SER A 432 -3.01 -0.99 2.45
CA SER A 432 -4.02 -0.70 1.42
C SER A 432 -5.34 -0.18 1.98
N THR A 433 -5.43 0.05 3.30
CA THR A 433 -6.62 0.64 3.92
C THR A 433 -6.54 2.17 3.90
N GLY A 434 -7.68 2.81 3.91
CA GLY A 434 -7.81 4.25 3.78
C GLY A 434 -8.32 4.67 2.41
N ASN A 435 -8.78 5.90 2.31
CA ASN A 435 -9.39 6.46 1.12
C ASN A 435 -8.99 7.95 0.96
N PRO A 436 -9.25 8.54 -0.23
CA PRO A 436 -8.88 9.93 -0.50
C PRO A 436 -9.48 10.97 0.46
N GLY A 437 -10.63 10.71 1.06
CA GLY A 437 -11.25 11.60 2.07
C GLY A 437 -10.39 11.80 3.32
N MET A 438 -9.46 10.88 3.60
CA MET A 438 -8.52 11.03 4.71
C MET A 438 -7.41 12.07 4.46
N ALA A 439 -7.34 12.64 3.26
CA ALA A 439 -6.46 13.77 2.93
C ALA A 439 -7.00 15.09 3.54
N THR A 440 -7.19 15.10 4.85
CA THR A 440 -7.71 16.21 5.66
C THR A 440 -6.74 16.59 6.76
N ALA A 441 -6.79 17.86 7.19
CA ALA A 441 -5.92 18.33 8.28
C ALA A 441 -6.17 17.56 9.58
N GLY A 442 -5.09 17.21 10.27
CA GLY A 442 -5.16 16.49 11.54
C GLY A 442 -5.20 14.97 11.42
N SER A 443 -5.35 14.39 10.21
CA SER A 443 -5.32 12.93 10.00
C SER A 443 -4.00 12.31 10.47
N GLY A 444 -2.85 12.98 10.21
CA GLY A 444 -1.53 12.56 10.73
C GLY A 444 -1.45 12.60 12.26
N ASP A 445 -2.02 13.66 12.88
CA ASP A 445 -2.04 13.79 14.34
C ASP A 445 -2.81 12.62 14.99
N VAL A 446 -3.90 12.18 14.34
CA VAL A 446 -4.67 10.99 14.76
C VAL A 446 -3.78 9.74 14.70
N LEU A 447 -3.06 9.53 13.61
CA LEU A 447 -2.15 8.38 13.44
C LEU A 447 -1.07 8.35 14.54
N THR A 448 -0.47 9.51 14.85
CA THR A 448 0.50 9.63 15.94
C THR A 448 -0.08 9.22 17.28
N GLY A 449 -1.31 9.63 17.58
CA GLY A 449 -2.03 9.22 18.79
C GLY A 449 -2.27 7.71 18.85
N ILE A 450 -2.68 7.09 17.73
CA ILE A 450 -2.92 5.63 17.62
C ILE A 450 -1.61 4.87 17.88
N ILE A 451 -0.54 5.19 17.16
CA ILE A 451 0.75 4.50 17.28
C ILE A 451 1.31 4.68 18.70
N GLY A 452 1.30 5.91 19.24
CA GLY A 452 1.73 6.18 20.62
C GLY A 452 0.94 5.38 21.65
N SER A 453 -0.38 5.23 21.45
CA SER A 453 -1.24 4.41 22.32
C SER A 453 -0.85 2.93 22.28
N LEU A 454 -0.59 2.37 21.10
CA LEU A 454 -0.19 0.96 20.94
C LEU A 454 1.19 0.71 21.57
N LEU A 455 2.15 1.61 21.35
CA LEU A 455 3.46 1.55 22.02
C LEU A 455 3.31 1.55 23.54
N ALA A 456 2.51 2.48 24.09
CA ALA A 456 2.30 2.58 25.53
C ALA A 456 1.63 1.32 26.12
N GLN A 457 0.80 0.65 25.37
CA GLN A 457 0.20 -0.65 25.74
C GLN A 457 1.18 -1.82 25.66
N GLY A 458 2.44 -1.59 25.22
CA GLY A 458 3.48 -2.60 25.14
C GLY A 458 3.38 -3.51 23.91
N TYR A 459 2.84 -3.00 22.79
CA TYR A 459 3.04 -3.64 21.49
C TYR A 459 4.50 -3.45 21.04
N PRO A 460 5.11 -4.44 20.39
CA PRO A 460 6.39 -4.22 19.70
C PRO A 460 6.28 -3.03 18.74
N PRO A 461 7.33 -2.22 18.59
CA PRO A 461 7.27 -1.02 17.73
C PRO A 461 6.86 -1.31 16.28
N GLU A 462 7.31 -2.43 15.72
CA GLU A 462 6.93 -2.90 14.37
C GLU A 462 5.42 -3.14 14.29
N ASP A 463 4.88 -3.89 15.26
CA ASP A 463 3.45 -4.17 15.32
C ASP A 463 2.65 -2.89 15.57
N ALA A 464 3.14 -1.99 16.44
CA ALA A 464 2.46 -0.72 16.71
C ALA A 464 2.37 0.17 15.46
N ALA A 465 3.42 0.20 14.64
CA ALA A 465 3.41 0.92 13.37
C ALA A 465 2.43 0.28 12.36
N ILE A 466 2.54 -1.03 12.13
CA ILE A 466 1.73 -1.76 11.15
C ILE A 466 0.23 -1.76 11.55
N ILE A 467 -0.09 -2.12 12.79
CA ILE A 467 -1.46 -2.15 13.30
C ILE A 467 -2.04 -0.73 13.33
N GLY A 468 -1.25 0.26 13.77
CA GLY A 468 -1.68 1.64 13.88
C GLY A 468 -2.09 2.24 12.53
N VAL A 469 -1.26 2.06 11.51
CA VAL A 469 -1.55 2.51 10.14
C VAL A 469 -2.78 1.80 9.57
N TYR A 470 -2.88 0.50 9.76
CA TYR A 470 -4.01 -0.29 9.28
C TYR A 470 -5.34 0.14 9.91
N LEU A 471 -5.38 0.26 11.24
CA LEU A 471 -6.58 0.69 11.98
C LEU A 471 -6.99 2.12 11.63
N HIS A 472 -6.02 3.02 11.45
CA HIS A 472 -6.26 4.39 11.00
C HIS A 472 -6.98 4.41 9.65
N GLY A 473 -6.48 3.62 8.67
CA GLY A 473 -7.10 3.50 7.36
C GLY A 473 -8.50 2.87 7.43
N VAL A 474 -8.69 1.76 8.17
CA VAL A 474 -10.01 1.12 8.33
C VAL A 474 -11.01 2.07 8.98
N ALA A 475 -10.60 2.87 9.98
CA ALA A 475 -11.49 3.86 10.59
C ALA A 475 -11.93 4.93 9.58
N GLY A 476 -11.02 5.40 8.72
CA GLY A 476 -11.33 6.29 7.61
C GLY A 476 -12.27 5.66 6.58
N ASP A 477 -12.08 4.38 6.25
CA ASP A 477 -12.93 3.66 5.31
C ASP A 477 -14.35 3.45 5.85
N ILE A 478 -14.50 3.22 7.15
CA ILE A 478 -15.82 3.14 7.80
C ILE A 478 -16.49 4.51 7.74
N ALA A 479 -15.79 5.58 8.09
CA ALA A 479 -16.31 6.94 8.03
C ALA A 479 -16.76 7.33 6.61
N ALA A 480 -15.95 7.00 5.58
CA ALA A 480 -16.28 7.27 4.18
C ALA A 480 -17.54 6.53 3.72
N ARG A 481 -17.69 5.28 4.11
CA ARG A 481 -18.89 4.47 3.78
C ARG A 481 -20.16 5.03 4.42
N GLU A 482 -20.07 5.63 5.60
CA GLU A 482 -21.22 6.21 6.30
C GLU A 482 -21.59 7.60 5.81
N SER A 483 -20.60 8.43 5.46
CA SER A 483 -20.82 9.88 5.25
C SER A 483 -20.31 10.41 3.91
N GLY A 484 -19.59 9.61 3.12
CA GLY A 484 -18.90 10.05 1.90
C GLY A 484 -17.50 10.59 2.18
N GLU A 485 -16.62 10.51 1.18
CA GLU A 485 -15.21 10.90 1.31
C GLU A 485 -15.02 12.40 1.56
N GLU A 486 -15.86 13.25 0.97
CA GLU A 486 -15.77 14.70 1.10
C GLU A 486 -16.15 15.22 2.49
N TYR A 487 -16.83 14.41 3.29
CA TYR A 487 -17.30 14.79 4.62
C TYR A 487 -16.31 14.48 5.74
N ILE A 488 -15.32 13.63 5.48
CA ILE A 488 -14.42 13.10 6.52
C ILE A 488 -13.53 14.19 7.10
N THR A 489 -13.51 14.29 8.42
CA THR A 489 -12.55 15.04 9.21
C THR A 489 -11.70 14.11 10.08
N ALA A 490 -10.62 14.62 10.67
CA ALA A 490 -9.82 13.87 11.64
C ALA A 490 -10.64 13.35 12.84
N SER A 491 -11.65 14.11 13.26
CA SER A 491 -12.56 13.71 14.34
C SER A 491 -13.43 12.52 13.96
N ASP A 492 -13.85 12.42 12.69
CA ASP A 492 -14.62 11.28 12.20
C ASP A 492 -13.78 10.01 12.21
N ILE A 493 -12.51 10.08 11.83
CA ILE A 493 -11.57 8.95 11.95
C ILE A 493 -11.47 8.48 13.41
N ILE A 494 -11.30 9.41 14.38
CA ILE A 494 -11.25 9.09 15.80
C ILE A 494 -12.54 8.37 16.26
N ASN A 495 -13.70 8.90 15.87
CA ASN A 495 -14.99 8.36 16.27
C ASN A 495 -15.23 6.94 15.75
N HIS A 496 -14.59 6.55 14.64
CA HIS A 496 -14.74 5.22 14.03
C HIS A 496 -13.65 4.21 14.45
N LEU A 497 -12.64 4.61 15.24
CA LEU A 497 -11.59 3.68 15.72
C LEU A 497 -12.18 2.47 16.46
N GLY A 498 -13.20 2.67 17.30
CA GLY A 498 -13.86 1.57 18.02
C GLY A 498 -14.47 0.53 17.09
N LEU A 499 -15.07 0.96 15.99
CA LEU A 499 -15.61 0.09 14.94
C LEU A 499 -14.50 -0.62 14.17
N ALA A 500 -13.40 0.08 13.85
CA ALA A 500 -12.23 -0.52 13.22
C ALA A 500 -11.64 -1.66 14.06
N PHE A 501 -11.42 -1.44 15.35
CA PHE A 501 -11.00 -2.51 16.29
C PHE A 501 -11.97 -3.68 16.31
N LYS A 502 -13.29 -3.41 16.35
CA LYS A 502 -14.32 -4.46 16.36
C LYS A 502 -14.31 -5.26 15.07
N GLN A 503 -14.19 -4.59 13.92
CA GLN A 503 -14.12 -5.24 12.61
C GLN A 503 -12.92 -6.18 12.53
N ILE A 504 -11.72 -5.73 12.91
CA ILE A 504 -10.50 -6.56 12.87
C ILE A 504 -10.60 -7.75 13.81
N LYS A 505 -11.11 -7.56 15.03
CA LYS A 505 -11.29 -8.67 15.98
C LYS A 505 -12.35 -9.69 15.57
N SER A 506 -13.19 -9.39 14.59
CA SER A 506 -14.15 -10.35 14.04
C SER A 506 -13.54 -11.32 13.02
N TYR A 507 -12.35 -11.02 12.48
CA TYR A 507 -11.59 -12.00 11.71
C TYR A 507 -11.10 -13.08 12.66
N GLN A 508 -11.69 -14.27 12.56
CA GLN A 508 -11.21 -15.44 13.30
C GLN A 508 -10.01 -16.03 12.56
N VAL A 509 -8.91 -16.18 13.26
CA VAL A 509 -7.68 -16.79 12.76
C VAL A 509 -7.55 -18.21 13.28
#